data_3e48b08a03839b0bf1b15b951b396b00
#
_entry.id   3e48b08a03839b0bf1b15b951b396b00
#
_cell.length_a   1.000
_cell.length_b   1.000
_cell.length_c   1.000
_cell.angle_alpha   90.00
_cell.angle_beta   90.00
_cell.angle_gamma   90.00
#
_symmetry.space_group_name_H-M   'P 1'
#
loop_
_entity.id
_entity.type
_entity.pdbx_description
1 polymer ?
#
loop_
_entity_poly.entity_id
_entity_poly.type
_entity_poly.pdbx_seq_one_letter_code
_entity_poly.pdbx_strand_id
1 'polypeptide(L)'
;MSELKKLTAGLLLGASIFGFIQHSQAAVTVSGEVRNPVSVAYTPGMRLLDVISQAQPNHNDYWLAAGWLHQPLIEQQTRLKVGVLFDLKMLQRGSLLNNNVALASLAERLHEYVSGLPVTGRKVANLDPVALEVNFSHNYLLSDGDQVIYPPRINRVRVVGAVAEPCNLPYQAMQEARDYLDKCPPLKEADVDFLWLIHPDGTYKQVPTAAWNRKDGVYAVAGSTILVPVHNDNPDLPTPDLNEQLAQFLATQLLAEVAP
;
A
#
# COMPACT_ATOMS: atom_id res chain seq x y z
N MET A 1 31.26 20.73 83.65
CA MET A 1 31.33 21.48 82.37
C MET A 1 31.00 20.46 81.30
N SER A 2 29.70 20.42 80.93
CA SER A 2 29.11 19.39 80.11
C SER A 2 28.64 20.03 78.81
N GLU A 3 29.13 19.53 77.70
CA GLU A 3 28.64 19.85 76.39
C GLU A 3 27.57 18.85 75.97
N LEU A 4 26.38 19.36 75.72
CA LEU A 4 25.17 18.65 75.33
C LEU A 4 25.12 18.55 73.81
N LYS A 5 25.36 17.35 73.27
CA LYS A 5 25.20 17.09 71.83
C LYS A 5 23.73 16.90 71.50
N LYS A 6 23.18 17.81 70.69
CA LYS A 6 21.83 17.68 70.05
C LYS A 6 21.93 16.78 68.85
N LEU A 7 21.23 15.64 68.91
CA LEU A 7 20.94 14.78 67.73
C LEU A 7 19.73 15.35 66.99
N THR A 8 19.91 15.83 65.80
CA THR A 8 18.81 16.15 64.87
C THR A 8 18.53 14.92 64.00
N ALA A 9 17.42 14.30 64.22
CA ALA A 9 16.90 13.23 63.35
C ALA A 9 16.30 13.86 62.09
N GLY A 10 16.94 13.63 60.94
CA GLY A 10 16.44 14.02 59.65
C GLY A 10 15.45 12.94 59.13
N LEU A 11 14.19 13.34 58.99
CA LEU A 11 13.12 12.54 58.40
C LEU A 11 13.20 12.64 56.87
N LEU A 12 13.74 11.58 56.21
CA LEU A 12 13.71 11.46 54.74
C LEU A 12 12.31 11.01 54.32
N LEU A 13 11.51 11.97 53.81
CA LEU A 13 10.26 11.66 53.07
C LEU A 13 10.64 11.14 51.66
N GLY A 14 10.57 9.82 51.48
CA GLY A 14 10.66 9.21 50.17
C GLY A 14 9.37 9.48 49.36
N ALA A 15 9.40 10.44 48.45
CA ALA A 15 8.36 10.65 47.46
C ALA A 15 8.44 9.57 46.42
N SER A 16 7.61 8.53 46.52
CA SER A 16 7.40 7.51 45.47
C SER A 16 6.67 8.15 44.29
N ILE A 17 7.40 8.52 43.25
CA ILE A 17 6.83 8.95 41.98
C ILE A 17 6.28 7.72 41.28
N PHE A 18 4.99 7.41 41.47
CA PHE A 18 4.26 6.50 40.61
C PHE A 18 4.11 7.18 39.23
N GLY A 19 5.03 6.90 38.32
CA GLY A 19 4.90 7.22 36.92
C GLY A 19 3.70 6.46 36.35
N PHE A 20 2.58 7.14 36.14
CA PHE A 20 1.49 6.63 35.32
C PHE A 20 2.03 6.50 33.89
N ILE A 21 2.32 5.27 33.46
CA ILE A 21 2.53 4.95 32.06
C ILE A 21 1.17 5.14 31.40
N GLN A 22 0.91 6.32 30.86
CA GLN A 22 -0.22 6.53 29.96
C GLN A 22 0.06 5.70 28.71
N HIS A 23 -0.60 4.56 28.60
CA HIS A 23 -0.72 3.86 27.32
C HIS A 23 -1.53 4.80 26.43
N SER A 24 -0.85 5.50 25.53
CA SER A 24 -1.50 6.21 24.44
C SER A 24 -2.19 5.16 23.58
N GLN A 25 -3.49 4.97 23.76
CA GLN A 25 -4.29 4.22 22.82
C GLN A 25 -4.25 4.98 21.50
N ALA A 26 -3.80 4.34 20.44
CA ALA A 26 -3.85 4.94 19.12
C ALA A 26 -5.33 5.03 18.70
N ALA A 27 -5.71 6.17 18.12
CA ALA A 27 -7.08 6.38 17.68
C ALA A 27 -7.36 5.61 16.37
N VAL A 28 -8.57 5.10 16.23
CA VAL A 28 -9.11 4.69 14.94
C VAL A 28 -9.60 5.94 14.23
N THR A 29 -9.18 6.12 12.97
CA THR A 29 -9.49 7.33 12.20
C THR A 29 -10.19 7.02 10.89
N VAL A 30 -11.12 7.91 10.48
CA VAL A 30 -11.70 7.94 9.14
C VAL A 30 -11.52 9.34 8.57
N SER A 31 -10.93 9.45 7.39
CA SER A 31 -10.56 10.72 6.78
C SER A 31 -10.73 10.74 5.26
N GLY A 32 -10.40 11.87 4.64
CA GLY A 32 -10.55 12.10 3.20
C GLY A 32 -11.90 12.71 2.83
N GLU A 33 -12.52 12.25 1.75
CA GLU A 33 -13.82 12.73 1.24
C GLU A 33 -14.98 12.25 2.11
N VAL A 34 -15.03 12.72 3.35
CA VAL A 34 -16.07 12.44 4.34
C VAL A 34 -16.67 13.75 4.87
N ARG A 35 -17.93 13.71 5.31
CA ARG A 35 -18.58 14.91 5.89
C ARG A 35 -18.01 15.24 7.26
N ASN A 36 -17.74 14.22 8.06
CA ASN A 36 -17.27 14.35 9.44
C ASN A 36 -16.02 13.48 9.62
N PRO A 37 -14.80 14.00 9.52
CA PRO A 37 -13.62 13.24 9.90
C PRO A 37 -13.74 12.68 11.31
N VAL A 38 -13.48 11.38 11.48
CA VAL A 38 -13.63 10.67 12.75
C VAL A 38 -12.25 10.37 13.33
N SER A 39 -12.10 10.59 14.63
CA SER A 39 -10.95 10.14 15.41
C SER A 39 -11.47 9.69 16.78
N VAL A 40 -11.52 8.39 17.01
CA VAL A 40 -12.07 7.81 18.24
C VAL A 40 -11.07 6.85 18.87
N ALA A 41 -11.07 6.80 20.21
CA ALA A 41 -10.27 5.81 20.92
C ALA A 41 -10.77 4.39 20.57
N TYR A 42 -9.84 3.50 20.28
CA TYR A 42 -10.16 2.10 20.00
C TYR A 42 -10.81 1.42 21.22
N THR A 43 -11.85 0.65 20.95
CA THR A 43 -12.46 -0.25 21.94
C THR A 43 -12.56 -1.67 21.37
N PRO A 44 -12.23 -2.73 22.16
CA PRO A 44 -12.35 -4.10 21.69
C PRO A 44 -13.75 -4.42 21.17
N GLY A 45 -13.81 -4.99 19.96
CA GLY A 45 -15.08 -5.29 19.28
C GLY A 45 -15.56 -4.24 18.28
N MET A 46 -14.90 -3.08 18.21
CA MET A 46 -15.20 -2.02 17.23
C MET A 46 -15.06 -2.55 15.80
N ARG A 47 -15.98 -2.14 14.92
CA ARG A 47 -16.04 -2.59 13.54
C ARG A 47 -16.01 -1.42 12.55
N LEU A 48 -15.77 -1.73 11.27
CA LEU A 48 -15.73 -0.72 10.19
C LEU A 48 -16.99 0.13 10.15
N LEU A 49 -18.19 -0.46 10.24
CA LEU A 49 -19.45 0.27 10.17
C LEU A 49 -19.61 1.27 11.32
N ASP A 50 -19.09 0.95 12.51
CA ASP A 50 -19.22 1.82 13.70
C ASP A 50 -18.54 3.19 13.50
N VAL A 51 -17.46 3.24 12.71
CA VAL A 51 -16.71 4.47 12.45
C VAL A 51 -17.06 5.11 11.11
N ILE A 52 -17.33 4.30 10.06
CA ILE A 52 -17.66 4.79 8.72
C ILE A 52 -19.03 5.47 8.73
N SER A 53 -20.03 4.93 9.46
CA SER A 53 -21.35 5.55 9.59
C SER A 53 -21.30 6.94 10.26
N GLN A 54 -20.37 7.14 11.21
CA GLN A 54 -20.13 8.44 11.84
C GLN A 54 -19.44 9.42 10.89
N ALA A 55 -18.49 8.93 10.08
CA ALA A 55 -17.74 9.74 9.13
C ALA A 55 -18.60 10.23 7.96
N GLN A 56 -19.63 9.48 7.59
CA GLN A 56 -20.56 9.80 6.49
C GLN A 56 -19.80 10.13 5.19
N PRO A 57 -19.20 9.15 4.49
CA PRO A 57 -18.58 9.37 3.20
C PRO A 57 -19.51 10.16 2.27
N ASN A 58 -18.97 11.12 1.54
CA ASN A 58 -19.78 12.03 0.72
C ASN A 58 -19.95 11.49 -0.72
N HIS A 59 -20.80 12.14 -1.53
CA HIS A 59 -21.04 11.69 -2.92
C HIS A 59 -19.83 11.83 -3.86
N ASN A 60 -18.81 12.56 -3.47
CA ASN A 60 -17.58 12.74 -4.24
C ASN A 60 -16.50 11.74 -3.83
N ASP A 61 -16.77 10.93 -2.82
CA ASP A 61 -15.85 9.88 -2.43
C ASP A 61 -15.63 8.88 -3.59
N TYR A 62 -14.48 8.28 -3.58
CA TYR A 62 -14.20 7.17 -4.46
C TYR A 62 -14.01 5.90 -3.61
N TRP A 63 -15.13 5.35 -3.11
CA TRP A 63 -15.12 4.19 -2.22
C TRP A 63 -14.36 2.98 -2.79
N LEU A 64 -14.34 2.81 -4.13
CA LEU A 64 -13.55 1.76 -4.78
C LEU A 64 -12.04 1.91 -4.52
N ALA A 65 -11.58 3.13 -4.30
CA ALA A 65 -10.19 3.41 -3.98
C ALA A 65 -9.96 3.65 -2.48
N ALA A 66 -11.01 3.57 -1.68
CA ALA A 66 -10.86 3.68 -0.25
C ALA A 66 -9.85 2.67 0.29
N GLY A 67 -9.06 3.09 1.25
CA GLY A 67 -8.01 2.27 1.84
C GLY A 67 -8.25 2.05 3.32
N TRP A 68 -8.19 0.79 3.76
CA TRP A 68 -8.11 0.43 5.16
C TRP A 68 -6.67 0.08 5.52
N LEU A 69 -6.02 0.94 6.30
CA LEU A 69 -4.68 0.73 6.83
C LEU A 69 -4.82 -0.01 8.16
N HIS A 70 -4.51 -1.31 8.11
CA HIS A 70 -4.69 -2.24 9.21
C HIS A 70 -3.34 -2.55 9.85
N GLN A 71 -3.12 -2.04 11.05
CA GLN A 71 -1.82 -2.08 11.75
C GLN A 71 -1.18 -3.49 11.81
N PRO A 72 -1.94 -4.58 12.04
CA PRO A 72 -1.37 -5.93 12.06
C PRO A 72 -0.69 -6.38 10.77
N LEU A 73 -0.95 -5.73 9.62
CA LEU A 73 -0.34 -6.09 8.33
C LEU A 73 1.00 -5.42 8.06
N ILE A 74 1.40 -4.44 8.87
CA ILE A 74 2.65 -3.68 8.68
C ILE A 74 3.87 -4.61 8.62
N GLU A 75 3.97 -5.55 9.54
CA GLU A 75 5.12 -6.46 9.59
C GLU A 75 5.19 -7.36 8.35
N GLN A 76 4.06 -7.93 7.93
CA GLN A 76 3.98 -8.76 6.73
C GLN A 76 4.36 -7.98 5.48
N GLN A 77 3.85 -6.77 5.32
CA GLN A 77 4.15 -5.92 4.16
C GLN A 77 5.58 -5.36 4.19
N THR A 78 6.16 -5.18 5.38
CA THR A 78 7.59 -4.86 5.52
C THR A 78 8.45 -6.00 4.97
N ARG A 79 8.14 -7.24 5.32
CA ARG A 79 8.85 -8.42 4.78
C ARG A 79 8.71 -8.52 3.27
N LEU A 80 7.50 -8.27 2.73
CA LEU A 80 7.27 -8.24 1.29
C LEU A 80 8.13 -7.18 0.59
N LYS A 81 8.12 -5.94 1.11
CA LYS A 81 8.96 -4.85 0.58
C LYS A 81 10.45 -5.22 0.58
N VAL A 82 10.94 -5.77 1.69
CA VAL A 82 12.35 -6.20 1.80
C VAL A 82 12.67 -7.29 0.78
N GLY A 83 11.78 -8.26 0.57
CA GLY A 83 11.93 -9.30 -0.45
C GLY A 83 12.05 -8.71 -1.86
N VAL A 84 11.11 -7.84 -2.24
CA VAL A 84 11.13 -7.14 -3.55
C VAL A 84 12.42 -6.35 -3.75
N LEU A 85 12.87 -5.59 -2.73
CA LEU A 85 14.12 -4.83 -2.81
C LEU A 85 15.34 -5.73 -2.96
N PHE A 86 15.36 -6.86 -2.25
CA PHE A 86 16.42 -7.86 -2.37
C PHE A 86 16.47 -8.45 -3.77
N ASP A 87 15.35 -8.89 -4.32
CA ASP A 87 15.26 -9.48 -5.65
C ASP A 87 15.65 -8.50 -6.75
N LEU A 88 15.24 -7.22 -6.65
CA LEU A 88 15.67 -6.17 -7.57
C LEU A 88 17.19 -5.95 -7.54
N LYS A 89 17.82 -6.04 -6.35
CA LYS A 89 19.29 -5.98 -6.24
C LYS A 89 19.98 -7.22 -6.81
N MET A 90 19.38 -8.40 -6.64
CA MET A 90 19.90 -9.63 -7.25
C MET A 90 19.80 -9.55 -8.78
N LEU A 91 18.66 -9.10 -9.32
CA LEU A 91 18.47 -8.88 -10.75
C LEU A 91 19.49 -7.88 -11.31
N GLN A 92 19.70 -6.74 -10.62
CA GLN A 92 20.68 -5.73 -11.01
C GLN A 92 22.09 -6.33 -11.11
N ARG A 93 22.55 -7.04 -10.07
CA ARG A 93 23.91 -7.63 -10.02
C ARG A 93 24.10 -8.72 -11.08
N GLY A 94 23.11 -9.62 -11.20
CA GLY A 94 23.17 -10.68 -12.18
C GLY A 94 23.17 -10.17 -13.63
N SER A 95 22.37 -9.11 -13.89
CA SER A 95 22.35 -8.47 -15.21
C SER A 95 23.70 -7.84 -15.57
N LEU A 96 24.38 -7.21 -14.61
CA LEU A 96 25.74 -6.67 -14.82
C LEU A 96 26.75 -7.78 -15.12
N LEU A 97 26.68 -8.91 -14.42
CA LEU A 97 27.56 -10.06 -14.67
C LEU A 97 27.34 -10.65 -16.07
N ASN A 98 26.13 -10.57 -16.60
CA ASN A 98 25.75 -11.02 -17.93
C ASN A 98 25.88 -9.92 -19.00
N ASN A 99 26.54 -8.79 -18.70
CA ASN A 99 26.68 -7.63 -19.58
C ASN A 99 25.37 -7.02 -20.08
N ASN A 100 24.25 -7.25 -19.39
CA ASN A 100 22.96 -6.62 -19.69
C ASN A 100 22.79 -5.34 -18.87
N VAL A 101 23.44 -4.26 -19.31
CA VAL A 101 23.44 -2.96 -18.62
C VAL A 101 22.04 -2.33 -18.61
N ALA A 102 21.24 -2.56 -19.66
CA ALA A 102 19.88 -1.98 -19.74
C ALA A 102 18.96 -2.57 -18.66
N LEU A 103 18.97 -3.90 -18.50
CA LEU A 103 18.20 -4.57 -17.44
C LEU A 103 18.71 -4.19 -16.04
N ALA A 104 20.03 -4.05 -15.87
CA ALA A 104 20.60 -3.62 -14.60
C ALA A 104 20.14 -2.21 -14.21
N SER A 105 20.13 -1.26 -15.16
CA SER A 105 19.65 0.10 -14.94
C SER A 105 18.14 0.13 -14.67
N LEU A 106 17.35 -0.71 -15.34
CA LEU A 106 15.91 -0.85 -15.04
C LEU A 106 15.68 -1.36 -13.62
N ALA A 107 16.40 -2.41 -13.21
CA ALA A 107 16.30 -2.98 -11.87
C ALA A 107 16.68 -1.96 -10.78
N GLU A 108 17.70 -1.12 -11.03
CA GLU A 108 18.09 -0.04 -10.13
C GLU A 108 16.99 1.02 -9.97
N ARG A 109 16.42 1.51 -11.08
CA ARG A 109 15.29 2.48 -11.04
C ARG A 109 14.09 1.92 -10.29
N LEU A 110 13.74 0.65 -10.52
CA LEU A 110 12.65 -0.01 -9.81
C LEU A 110 12.95 -0.15 -8.32
N HIS A 111 14.21 -0.46 -7.97
CA HIS A 111 14.64 -0.51 -6.57
C HIS A 111 14.51 0.85 -5.88
N GLU A 112 14.96 1.93 -6.52
CA GLU A 112 14.81 3.30 -5.98
C GLU A 112 13.33 3.66 -5.83
N TYR A 113 12.52 3.39 -6.84
CA TYR A 113 11.08 3.62 -6.80
C TYR A 113 10.41 2.89 -5.63
N VAL A 114 10.62 1.58 -5.48
CA VAL A 114 10.05 0.77 -4.39
C VAL A 114 10.58 1.21 -3.03
N SER A 115 11.87 1.58 -2.93
CA SER A 115 12.46 2.03 -1.67
C SER A 115 11.78 3.29 -1.13
N GLY A 116 11.37 4.21 -2.01
CA GLY A 116 10.66 5.44 -1.67
C GLY A 116 9.19 5.25 -1.27
N LEU A 117 8.57 4.11 -1.58
CA LEU A 117 7.18 3.86 -1.25
C LEU A 117 7.00 3.45 0.23
N PRO A 118 5.95 3.91 0.91
CA PRO A 118 5.69 3.54 2.30
C PRO A 118 5.21 2.09 2.44
N VAL A 119 5.37 1.51 3.63
CA VAL A 119 4.61 0.34 4.06
C VAL A 119 3.35 0.84 4.73
N THR A 120 2.20 0.54 4.16
CA THR A 120 0.92 1.15 4.54
C THR A 120 0.11 0.30 5.51
N GLY A 121 0.30 -1.03 5.50
CA GLY A 121 -0.59 -1.95 6.19
C GLY A 121 -1.95 -2.11 5.49
N ARG A 122 -2.10 -1.66 4.22
CA ARG A 122 -3.38 -1.71 3.51
C ARG A 122 -3.94 -3.12 3.46
N LYS A 123 -5.19 -3.26 3.91
CA LYS A 123 -6.00 -4.46 3.82
C LYS A 123 -7.04 -4.31 2.71
N VAL A 124 -7.13 -5.30 1.83
CA VAL A 124 -8.20 -5.36 0.82
C VAL A 124 -9.53 -5.62 1.52
N ALA A 125 -10.47 -4.72 1.35
CA ALA A 125 -11.83 -4.82 1.89
C ALA A 125 -12.79 -4.02 1.01
N ASN A 126 -14.06 -4.45 0.98
CA ASN A 126 -15.11 -3.62 0.39
C ASN A 126 -15.48 -2.54 1.42
N LEU A 127 -15.17 -1.29 1.07
CA LEU A 127 -15.41 -0.11 1.92
C LEU A 127 -16.58 0.75 1.39
N ASP A 128 -17.41 0.20 0.47
CA ASP A 128 -18.67 0.82 0.09
C ASP A 128 -19.58 0.91 1.31
N PRO A 129 -19.98 2.12 1.75
CA PRO A 129 -20.82 2.30 2.93
C PRO A 129 -22.12 1.51 2.85
N VAL A 130 -22.75 1.45 1.67
CA VAL A 130 -24.01 0.70 1.46
C VAL A 130 -23.77 -0.80 1.59
N ALA A 131 -22.69 -1.31 1.00
CA ALA A 131 -22.35 -2.73 1.12
C ALA A 131 -22.05 -3.13 2.57
N LEU A 132 -21.44 -2.25 3.37
CA LEU A 132 -21.18 -2.49 4.80
C LEU A 132 -22.48 -2.55 5.63
N GLU A 133 -23.49 -1.74 5.30
CA GLU A 133 -24.79 -1.75 5.99
C GLU A 133 -25.59 -3.01 5.69
N VAL A 134 -25.59 -3.48 4.44
CA VAL A 134 -26.43 -4.61 4.02
C VAL A 134 -25.75 -5.98 4.16
N ASN A 135 -24.43 -6.04 4.29
CA ASN A 135 -23.68 -7.29 4.35
C ASN A 135 -22.73 -7.32 5.55
N PHE A 136 -23.17 -7.98 6.62
CA PHE A 136 -22.37 -8.13 7.84
C PHE A 136 -21.00 -8.78 7.63
N SER A 137 -20.84 -9.62 6.59
CA SER A 137 -19.56 -10.26 6.29
C SER A 137 -18.45 -9.27 5.90
N HIS A 138 -18.82 -8.07 5.42
CA HIS A 138 -17.89 -7.00 5.10
C HIS A 138 -17.54 -6.12 6.31
N ASN A 139 -18.34 -6.19 7.39
CA ASN A 139 -18.15 -5.38 8.58
C ASN A 139 -17.07 -6.00 9.49
N TYR A 140 -15.81 -5.89 9.10
CA TYR A 140 -14.65 -6.44 9.80
C TYR A 140 -14.39 -5.74 11.14
N LEU A 141 -13.76 -6.49 12.06
CA LEU A 141 -13.21 -5.93 13.30
C LEU A 141 -12.01 -5.03 12.99
N LEU A 142 -11.97 -3.90 13.66
CA LEU A 142 -10.85 -2.97 13.65
C LEU A 142 -9.81 -3.37 14.70
N SER A 143 -8.61 -2.85 14.51
CA SER A 143 -7.51 -2.91 15.47
C SER A 143 -7.13 -1.50 15.94
N ASP A 144 -6.42 -1.43 17.04
CA ASP A 144 -5.89 -0.17 17.56
C ASP A 144 -5.00 0.51 16.52
N GLY A 145 -5.24 1.81 16.28
CA GLY A 145 -4.52 2.60 15.29
C GLY A 145 -4.92 2.38 13.83
N ASP A 146 -5.97 1.61 13.55
CA ASP A 146 -6.48 1.45 12.18
C ASP A 146 -6.97 2.78 11.59
N GLN A 147 -6.74 2.93 10.28
CA GLN A 147 -7.16 4.13 9.55
C GLN A 147 -7.96 3.73 8.31
N VAL A 148 -9.05 4.46 8.05
CA VAL A 148 -9.82 4.35 6.81
C VAL A 148 -9.75 5.69 6.08
N ILE A 149 -9.39 5.65 4.79
CA ILE A 149 -9.18 6.85 3.98
C ILE A 149 -10.04 6.74 2.73
N TYR A 150 -10.92 7.73 2.52
CA TYR A 150 -11.73 7.86 1.31
C TYR A 150 -11.10 8.92 0.40
N PRO A 151 -10.39 8.52 -0.68
CA PRO A 151 -9.79 9.49 -1.59
C PRO A 151 -10.83 10.13 -2.51
N PRO A 152 -10.53 11.31 -3.10
CA PRO A 152 -11.29 11.83 -4.22
C PRO A 152 -11.13 10.93 -5.44
N ARG A 153 -12.10 11.00 -6.36
CA ARG A 153 -12.00 10.28 -7.63
C ARG A 153 -10.95 10.89 -8.54
N ILE A 154 -9.99 10.09 -8.96
CA ILE A 154 -8.98 10.48 -9.94
C ILE A 154 -9.26 9.80 -11.30
N ASN A 155 -9.26 10.58 -12.38
CA ASN A 155 -9.56 10.10 -13.73
C ASN A 155 -8.28 9.79 -14.52
N ARG A 156 -7.40 8.95 -13.97
CA ARG A 156 -6.16 8.53 -14.62
C ARG A 156 -5.87 7.06 -14.35
N VAL A 157 -5.07 6.47 -15.23
CA VAL A 157 -4.46 5.15 -15.10
C VAL A 157 -2.96 5.37 -15.12
N ARG A 158 -2.27 4.74 -14.19
CA ARG A 158 -0.82 4.81 -14.07
C ARG A 158 -0.19 3.57 -14.69
N VAL A 159 0.86 3.75 -15.50
CA VAL A 159 1.68 2.65 -16.04
C VAL A 159 3.06 2.76 -15.44
N VAL A 160 3.54 1.67 -14.84
CA VAL A 160 4.85 1.58 -14.16
C VAL A 160 5.56 0.28 -14.52
N GLY A 161 6.79 0.11 -14.09
CA GLY A 161 7.55 -1.12 -14.32
C GLY A 161 8.57 -0.98 -15.44
N ALA A 162 8.61 -1.96 -16.35
CA ALA A 162 9.55 -2.00 -17.46
C ALA A 162 9.15 -1.06 -18.61
N VAL A 163 9.01 0.22 -18.31
CA VAL A 163 8.78 1.35 -19.23
C VAL A 163 9.91 2.36 -19.11
N ALA A 164 10.06 3.24 -20.10
CA ALA A 164 11.11 4.27 -20.08
C ALA A 164 10.97 5.18 -18.86
N GLU A 165 9.75 5.70 -18.64
CA GLU A 165 9.36 6.47 -17.46
C GLU A 165 7.92 6.11 -17.07
N PRO A 166 7.55 6.20 -15.78
CA PRO A 166 6.17 6.01 -15.36
C PRO A 166 5.23 6.98 -16.06
N CYS A 167 4.13 6.48 -16.63
CA CYS A 167 3.15 7.27 -17.34
C CYS A 167 1.88 7.46 -16.50
N ASN A 168 1.31 8.67 -16.50
CA ASN A 168 -0.02 8.97 -15.99
C ASN A 168 -0.94 9.30 -17.16
N LEU A 169 -1.80 8.37 -17.54
CA LEU A 169 -2.65 8.49 -18.73
C LEU A 169 -4.10 8.78 -18.32
N PRO A 170 -4.85 9.57 -19.10
CA PRO A 170 -6.27 9.77 -18.83
C PRO A 170 -7.02 8.45 -18.84
N TYR A 171 -7.87 8.23 -17.82
CA TYR A 171 -8.78 7.10 -17.82
C TYR A 171 -9.81 7.23 -18.95
N GLN A 172 -10.03 6.16 -19.67
CA GLN A 172 -11.08 6.03 -20.68
C GLN A 172 -11.97 4.85 -20.35
N ALA A 173 -13.29 5.10 -20.31
CA ALA A 173 -14.24 4.02 -20.06
C ALA A 173 -14.15 2.93 -21.16
N MET A 174 -14.24 1.67 -20.75
CA MET A 174 -14.15 0.51 -21.64
C MET A 174 -12.83 0.37 -22.43
N GLN A 175 -11.76 1.08 -22.03
CA GLN A 175 -10.43 0.86 -22.57
C GLN A 175 -9.78 -0.32 -21.85
N GLU A 176 -9.27 -1.29 -22.63
CA GLU A 176 -8.56 -2.43 -22.08
C GLU A 176 -7.22 -2.04 -21.46
N ALA A 177 -6.80 -2.76 -20.43
CA ALA A 177 -5.56 -2.46 -19.73
C ALA A 177 -4.33 -2.45 -20.67
N ARG A 178 -4.29 -3.38 -21.63
CA ARG A 178 -3.18 -3.47 -22.61
C ARG A 178 -3.11 -2.26 -23.55
N ASP A 179 -4.26 -1.64 -23.91
CA ASP A 179 -4.29 -0.54 -24.88
C ASP A 179 -3.65 0.74 -24.32
N TYR A 180 -3.44 0.82 -23.01
CA TYR A 180 -2.67 1.91 -22.39
C TYR A 180 -1.19 1.83 -22.74
N LEU A 181 -0.68 0.63 -23.09
CA LEU A 181 0.72 0.44 -23.49
C LEU A 181 1.06 1.09 -24.84
N ASP A 182 0.08 1.37 -25.68
CA ASP A 182 0.30 2.11 -26.93
C ASP A 182 0.84 3.53 -26.69
N LYS A 183 0.46 4.14 -25.54
CA LYS A 183 0.90 5.48 -25.12
C LYS A 183 2.04 5.45 -24.11
N CYS A 184 2.34 4.28 -23.57
CA CYS A 184 3.41 4.03 -22.61
C CYS A 184 4.12 2.71 -22.97
N PRO A 185 4.92 2.70 -24.05
CA PRO A 185 5.44 1.46 -24.61
C PRO A 185 6.41 0.78 -23.66
N PRO A 186 6.33 -0.57 -23.58
CA PRO A 186 7.28 -1.37 -22.83
C PRO A 186 8.72 -1.25 -23.39
N LEU A 187 9.69 -1.37 -22.51
CA LEU A 187 11.11 -1.52 -22.89
C LEU A 187 11.39 -2.91 -23.45
N LYS A 188 12.57 -3.11 -24.05
CA LYS A 188 13.01 -4.42 -24.52
C LYS A 188 13.22 -5.44 -23.39
N GLU A 189 13.49 -4.93 -22.19
CA GLU A 189 13.69 -5.68 -20.96
C GLU A 189 12.36 -6.07 -20.29
N ALA A 190 11.22 -5.73 -20.89
CA ALA A 190 9.90 -6.10 -20.41
C ALA A 190 9.54 -7.53 -20.79
N ASP A 191 8.81 -8.21 -19.91
CA ASP A 191 8.00 -9.35 -20.30
C ASP A 191 6.75 -8.83 -21.04
N VAL A 192 6.63 -9.21 -22.31
CA VAL A 192 5.52 -8.75 -23.16
C VAL A 192 4.34 -9.72 -23.20
N ASP A 193 4.47 -10.88 -22.57
CA ASP A 193 3.44 -11.93 -22.56
C ASP A 193 2.32 -11.63 -21.56
N PHE A 194 2.62 -10.82 -20.54
CA PHE A 194 1.72 -10.48 -19.46
C PHE A 194 1.87 -9.03 -19.03
N LEU A 195 0.87 -8.51 -18.36
CA LEU A 195 0.93 -7.34 -17.49
C LEU A 195 0.24 -7.65 -16.16
N TRP A 196 0.48 -6.84 -15.14
CA TRP A 196 -0.29 -6.90 -13.90
C TRP A 196 -1.23 -5.70 -13.82
N LEU A 197 -2.53 -5.95 -13.72
CA LEU A 197 -3.54 -4.92 -13.48
C LEU A 197 -3.83 -4.86 -11.99
N ILE A 198 -3.50 -3.73 -11.38
CA ILE A 198 -3.71 -3.42 -9.97
C ILE A 198 -4.89 -2.45 -9.89
N HIS A 199 -5.97 -2.87 -9.26
CA HIS A 199 -7.15 -2.06 -9.07
C HIS A 199 -7.01 -1.10 -7.88
N PRO A 200 -7.75 0.02 -7.87
CA PRO A 200 -7.68 0.99 -6.79
C PRO A 200 -8.15 0.45 -5.43
N ASP A 201 -8.89 -0.66 -5.38
CA ASP A 201 -9.28 -1.37 -4.15
C ASP A 201 -8.15 -2.21 -3.52
N GLY A 202 -7.00 -2.31 -4.21
CA GLY A 202 -5.87 -3.11 -3.77
C GLY A 202 -5.90 -4.56 -4.26
N THR A 203 -6.88 -4.94 -5.08
CA THR A 203 -6.84 -6.23 -5.79
C THR A 203 -5.91 -6.15 -6.99
N TYR A 204 -5.27 -7.26 -7.35
CA TYR A 204 -4.40 -7.33 -8.51
C TYR A 204 -4.55 -8.65 -9.25
N LYS A 205 -4.28 -8.64 -10.53
CA LYS A 205 -4.33 -9.85 -11.37
C LYS A 205 -3.33 -9.77 -12.51
N GLN A 206 -2.79 -10.91 -12.89
CA GLN A 206 -2.03 -11.07 -14.12
C GLN A 206 -2.99 -11.09 -15.33
N VAL A 207 -2.62 -10.37 -16.39
CA VAL A 207 -3.41 -10.23 -17.62
C VAL A 207 -2.55 -10.66 -18.79
N PRO A 208 -2.92 -11.73 -19.51
CA PRO A 208 -2.24 -12.16 -20.72
C PRO A 208 -2.41 -11.13 -21.85
N THR A 209 -1.30 -10.79 -22.53
CA THR A 209 -1.24 -9.74 -23.56
C THR A 209 -0.70 -10.19 -24.90
N ALA A 210 0.11 -11.25 -24.97
CA ALA A 210 0.68 -11.75 -26.20
C ALA A 210 -0.37 -12.39 -27.12
N ALA A 211 -0.11 -12.39 -28.43
CA ALA A 211 -1.06 -12.91 -29.41
C ALA A 211 -1.47 -14.37 -29.18
N TRP A 212 -0.61 -15.18 -28.58
CA TRP A 212 -0.85 -16.60 -28.32
C TRP A 212 -1.66 -16.87 -27.05
N ASN A 213 -1.67 -15.95 -26.05
CA ASN A 213 -2.35 -16.13 -24.76
C ASN A 213 -3.38 -15.04 -24.45
N ARG A 214 -3.62 -14.12 -25.38
CA ARG A 214 -4.43 -12.90 -25.18
C ARG A 214 -5.81 -13.19 -24.62
N LYS A 215 -6.16 -12.41 -23.62
CA LYS A 215 -7.50 -12.36 -23.04
C LYS A 215 -8.10 -10.98 -23.23
N ASP A 216 -9.17 -10.90 -24.01
CA ASP A 216 -9.94 -9.68 -24.23
C ASP A 216 -10.90 -9.38 -23.06
N GLY A 217 -11.41 -8.15 -23.02
CA GLY A 217 -12.41 -7.74 -22.02
C GLY A 217 -11.82 -7.45 -20.63
N VAL A 218 -10.52 -7.20 -20.51
CA VAL A 218 -9.89 -6.81 -19.24
C VAL A 218 -9.70 -5.30 -19.21
N TYR A 219 -10.66 -4.61 -18.60
CA TYR A 219 -10.70 -3.15 -18.56
C TYR A 219 -10.03 -2.61 -17.29
N ALA A 220 -9.28 -1.49 -17.46
CA ALA A 220 -8.84 -0.69 -16.34
C ALA A 220 -10.00 0.15 -15.81
N VAL A 221 -9.97 0.47 -14.52
CA VAL A 221 -10.87 1.45 -13.90
C VAL A 221 -10.09 2.70 -13.52
N ALA A 222 -10.75 3.80 -13.27
CA ALA A 222 -10.11 5.03 -12.83
C ALA A 222 -9.27 4.76 -11.57
N GLY A 223 -8.03 5.23 -11.53
CA GLY A 223 -7.10 4.95 -10.43
C GLY A 223 -6.35 3.61 -10.51
N SER A 224 -6.58 2.79 -11.54
CA SER A 224 -5.80 1.55 -11.73
C SER A 224 -4.33 1.86 -11.99
N THR A 225 -3.48 0.94 -11.55
CA THR A 225 -2.06 0.88 -11.92
C THR A 225 -1.81 -0.35 -12.80
N ILE A 226 -1.14 -0.15 -13.92
CA ILE A 226 -0.67 -1.21 -14.81
C ILE A 226 0.82 -1.36 -14.56
N LEU A 227 1.23 -2.53 -14.08
CA LEU A 227 2.63 -2.89 -13.94
C LEU A 227 3.05 -3.69 -15.18
N VAL A 228 3.99 -3.14 -15.93
CA VAL A 228 4.70 -3.85 -16.99
C VAL A 228 5.82 -4.67 -16.34
N PRO A 229 5.77 -6.01 -16.39
CA PRO A 229 6.73 -6.83 -15.68
C PRO A 229 8.11 -6.81 -16.35
N VAL A 230 9.12 -7.09 -15.56
CA VAL A 230 10.49 -7.24 -16.05
C VAL A 230 10.67 -8.64 -16.62
N HIS A 231 11.37 -8.75 -17.74
CA HIS A 231 11.76 -10.06 -18.28
C HIS A 231 12.76 -10.73 -17.32
N ASN A 232 12.35 -11.85 -16.73
CA ASN A 232 12.98 -12.47 -15.56
C ASN A 232 13.03 -14.00 -15.67
N ASP A 233 13.19 -14.52 -16.88
CA ASP A 233 13.20 -15.96 -17.16
C ASP A 233 14.62 -16.58 -17.19
N ASN A 234 15.65 -15.79 -16.83
CA ASN A 234 17.01 -16.30 -16.79
C ASN A 234 17.17 -17.30 -15.61
N PRO A 235 17.45 -18.59 -15.88
CA PRO A 235 17.60 -19.60 -14.83
C PRO A 235 18.76 -19.34 -13.87
N ASP A 236 19.73 -18.52 -14.28
CA ASP A 236 20.88 -18.12 -13.45
C ASP A 236 20.55 -16.94 -12.51
N LEU A 237 19.36 -16.35 -12.62
CA LEU A 237 18.88 -15.26 -11.80
C LEU A 237 17.64 -15.71 -11.01
N PRO A 238 17.78 -16.23 -9.79
CA PRO A 238 16.68 -16.85 -9.04
C PRO A 238 15.76 -15.81 -8.39
N THR A 239 15.02 -15.05 -9.22
CA THR A 239 14.00 -14.10 -8.75
C THR A 239 12.64 -14.38 -9.43
N PRO A 240 12.15 -15.65 -9.44
CA PRO A 240 10.97 -16.02 -10.23
C PRO A 240 9.71 -15.29 -9.82
N ASP A 241 9.58 -14.94 -8.55
CA ASP A 241 8.38 -14.33 -7.98
C ASP A 241 8.42 -12.79 -7.97
N LEU A 242 9.50 -12.17 -8.49
CA LEU A 242 9.72 -10.72 -8.41
C LEU A 242 8.53 -9.91 -8.94
N ASN A 243 8.03 -10.24 -10.13
CA ASN A 243 6.95 -9.47 -10.77
C ASN A 243 5.63 -9.58 -9.99
N GLU A 244 5.31 -10.76 -9.46
CA GLU A 244 4.12 -10.95 -8.63
C GLU A 244 4.25 -10.24 -7.29
N GLN A 245 5.37 -10.38 -6.60
CA GLN A 245 5.63 -9.70 -5.33
C GLN A 245 5.66 -8.18 -5.48
N LEU A 246 6.19 -7.67 -6.61
CA LEU A 246 6.15 -6.26 -6.94
C LEU A 246 4.70 -5.79 -7.16
N ALA A 247 3.88 -6.53 -7.91
CA ALA A 247 2.47 -6.23 -8.09
C ALA A 247 1.72 -6.25 -6.75
N GLN A 248 1.98 -7.26 -5.91
CA GLN A 248 1.41 -7.38 -4.58
C GLN A 248 1.79 -6.19 -3.69
N PHE A 249 3.06 -5.77 -3.70
CA PHE A 249 3.50 -4.61 -2.92
C PHE A 249 2.88 -3.31 -3.44
N LEU A 250 2.82 -3.11 -4.77
CA LEU A 250 2.17 -1.94 -5.35
C LEU A 250 0.66 -1.88 -5.04
N ALA A 251 0.00 -3.03 -4.93
CA ALA A 251 -1.41 -3.12 -4.54
C ALA A 251 -1.68 -2.64 -3.10
N THR A 252 -0.65 -2.60 -2.26
CA THR A 252 -0.76 -2.02 -0.90
C THR A 252 -0.74 -0.49 -0.90
N GLN A 253 -0.37 0.16 -2.00
CA GLN A 253 -0.26 1.62 -2.04
C GLN A 253 -1.63 2.28 -2.20
N LEU A 254 -1.82 3.41 -1.54
CA LEU A 254 -2.99 4.26 -1.75
C LEU A 254 -2.84 5.08 -3.03
N LEU A 255 -3.95 5.61 -3.54
CA LEU A 255 -3.89 6.55 -4.67
C LEU A 255 -3.09 7.80 -4.31
N ALA A 256 -2.12 8.15 -5.14
CA ALA A 256 -1.04 9.11 -4.86
C ALA A 256 -1.44 10.61 -4.85
N GLU A 257 -2.72 10.96 -4.74
CA GLU A 257 -3.11 12.36 -4.53
C GLU A 257 -3.30 12.74 -3.06
N VAL A 258 -3.09 11.79 -2.16
CA VAL A 258 -3.18 12.00 -0.69
C VAL A 258 -1.78 12.13 -0.06
N ALA A 259 -0.71 12.23 -0.86
CA ALA A 259 0.58 12.66 -0.34
C ALA A 259 0.54 14.18 -0.19
N PRO A 260 0.77 14.72 1.01
CA PRO A 260 0.85 16.16 1.25
C PRO A 260 1.96 16.81 0.46
#